data_36b300af88791d4fc2bd6d75f842487b
#
_entry.id   36b300af88791d4fc2bd6d75f842487b
#
_cell.length_a   1.000
_cell.length_b   1.000
_cell.length_c   1.000
_cell.angle_alpha   90.00
_cell.angle_beta   90.00
_cell.angle_gamma   90.00
#
_symmetry.space_group_name_H-M   'P 1'
#
loop_
_entity.id
_entity.type
_entity.pdbx_description
1 polymer ?
#
loop_
_entity_poly.entity_id
_entity_poly.type
_entity_poly.pdbx_seq_one_letter_code
_entity_poly.pdbx_strand_id
1 'polypeptide(L)'
;MRAPTDIAGRRRRPARGRILLVLIAVAVFFVLVSLRGIAGFYTDYLWFDELSLTSVWRSVLGTKIALGVIFTLLFFALLWANLAIADLIAPTFRPLGPEEQLIERYHEAVGQRAGLVRAAVAGAFALVAGPGAAREWDSWMLFRNHVPFESRDALFQKDIGFFVFQLPFAKFVVDWLFASLVIVAIITAVAHYLNGGIRFQTPMQKVTPQVKAHLSVLMAVLAMLKAVDYYLEKYELVYSTRGVVQGAGYTDVKAQLPAMQLLLGISLIAAALFIYNIFRRGWVLPVIALGLWAMVSVVVGAAIPAAVQQFRVQPTESSKEQPYIDRNIKATKAAFNLRDVQVNPFEADNTVTAAELDSNKSTIENVRLWDPDPNILEQTYNRL
;
A
#
# COMPACT_ATOMS: atom_id res chain seq x y z
N MET A 1 45.46 15.81 59.80
CA MET A 1 45.48 15.14 58.53
C MET A 1 44.46 14.03 58.60
N ARG A 2 43.27 14.20 57.97
CA ARG A 2 42.26 13.17 57.86
C ARG A 2 42.21 12.67 56.38
N ALA A 3 42.41 11.35 56.19
CA ALA A 3 42.38 10.71 54.87
C ALA A 3 40.98 10.74 54.29
N PRO A 4 40.81 10.90 52.95
CA PRO A 4 39.50 10.86 52.32
C PRO A 4 38.99 9.44 52.26
N THR A 5 37.75 9.23 52.74
CA THR A 5 37.02 7.98 52.64
C THR A 5 36.59 7.74 51.21
N ASP A 6 37.13 6.71 50.61
CA ASP A 6 36.81 6.19 49.28
C ASP A 6 35.35 5.63 49.27
N ILE A 7 34.41 6.39 48.69
CA ILE A 7 33.06 5.93 48.47
C ILE A 7 33.05 5.19 47.11
N ALA A 8 33.59 3.99 47.11
CA ALA A 8 33.42 3.06 46.01
C ALA A 8 31.95 2.64 45.91
N GLY A 9 31.25 3.27 44.97
CA GLY A 9 29.87 2.92 44.63
C GLY A 9 29.73 1.45 44.25
N ARG A 10 29.29 0.61 45.19
CA ARG A 10 28.90 -0.78 44.93
C ARG A 10 27.80 -0.80 43.87
N ARG A 11 28.14 -1.00 42.59
CA ARG A 11 27.22 -1.44 41.56
C ARG A 11 26.57 -2.76 42.01
N ARG A 12 25.39 -2.71 42.58
CA ARG A 12 24.58 -3.87 42.93
C ARG A 12 24.33 -4.65 41.63
N ARG A 13 25.01 -5.77 41.43
CA ARG A 13 24.69 -6.75 40.41
C ARG A 13 23.23 -7.16 40.65
N PRO A 14 22.36 -7.08 39.68
CA PRO A 14 20.96 -7.56 39.86
C PRO A 14 21.04 -9.02 40.32
N ALA A 15 20.40 -9.32 41.44
CA ALA A 15 20.42 -10.67 42.00
C ALA A 15 19.86 -11.61 40.93
N ARG A 16 20.56 -12.69 40.61
CA ARG A 16 20.17 -13.72 39.60
C ARG A 16 18.69 -14.11 39.69
N GLY A 17 18.13 -14.11 40.92
CA GLY A 17 16.69 -14.36 41.12
C GLY A 17 15.76 -13.33 40.51
N ARG A 18 16.12 -12.02 40.48
CA ARG A 18 15.27 -11.01 39.83
C ARG A 18 15.24 -11.17 38.31
N ILE A 19 16.38 -11.51 37.70
CA ILE A 19 16.46 -11.79 36.26
C ILE A 19 15.61 -13.03 35.93
N LEU A 20 15.69 -14.09 36.75
CA LEU A 20 14.89 -15.29 36.57
C LEU A 20 13.39 -15.00 36.68
N LEU A 21 12.96 -14.22 37.68
CA LEU A 21 11.56 -13.80 37.83
C LEU A 21 11.04 -12.99 36.64
N VAL A 22 11.85 -12.07 36.10
CA VAL A 22 11.49 -11.30 34.90
C VAL A 22 11.38 -12.23 33.69
N LEU A 23 12.30 -13.17 33.51
CA LEU A 23 12.24 -14.16 32.42
C LEU A 23 10.98 -15.07 32.53
N ILE A 24 10.65 -15.52 33.74
CA ILE A 24 9.43 -16.30 33.98
C ILE A 24 8.18 -15.44 33.70
N ALA A 25 8.12 -14.21 34.18
CA ALA A 25 6.99 -13.32 33.92
C ALA A 25 6.79 -13.04 32.42
N VAL A 26 7.90 -12.80 31.70
CA VAL A 26 7.90 -12.66 30.23
C VAL A 26 7.45 -13.93 29.53
N ALA A 27 7.95 -15.10 29.96
CA ALA A 27 7.53 -16.38 29.40
C ALA A 27 6.04 -16.64 29.63
N VAL A 28 5.54 -16.43 30.85
CA VAL A 28 4.10 -16.57 31.19
C VAL A 28 3.26 -15.57 30.37
N PHE A 29 3.70 -14.33 30.21
CA PHE A 29 3.02 -13.36 29.38
C PHE A 29 2.91 -13.84 27.93
N PHE A 30 4.02 -14.31 27.33
CA PHE A 30 4.00 -14.86 25.98
C PHE A 30 3.11 -16.09 25.85
N VAL A 31 3.12 -17.00 26.83
CA VAL A 31 2.21 -18.16 26.85
C VAL A 31 0.76 -17.72 26.89
N LEU A 32 0.39 -16.79 27.77
CA LEU A 32 -0.98 -16.30 27.89
C LEU A 32 -1.48 -15.60 26.61
N VAL A 33 -0.63 -14.77 25.99
CA VAL A 33 -0.96 -14.09 24.73
C VAL A 33 -1.08 -15.12 23.57
N SER A 34 -0.23 -16.14 23.57
CA SER A 34 -0.25 -17.20 22.54
C SER A 34 -1.43 -18.15 22.68
N LEU A 35 -1.93 -18.40 23.90
CA LEU A 35 -3.04 -19.32 24.16
C LEU A 35 -4.29 -18.94 23.34
N ARG A 36 -4.62 -17.65 23.25
CA ARG A 36 -5.77 -17.19 22.46
C ARG A 36 -5.58 -17.51 20.97
N GLY A 37 -4.38 -17.30 20.46
CA GLY A 37 -4.04 -17.59 19.06
C GLY A 37 -4.08 -19.09 18.77
N ILE A 38 -3.51 -19.91 19.68
CA ILE A 38 -3.52 -21.38 19.56
C ILE A 38 -4.94 -21.93 19.67
N ALA A 39 -5.74 -21.42 20.61
CA ALA A 39 -7.12 -21.81 20.77
C ALA A 39 -7.94 -21.50 19.50
N GLY A 40 -7.82 -20.28 18.96
CA GLY A 40 -8.49 -19.89 17.71
C GLY A 40 -8.06 -20.77 16.55
N PHE A 41 -6.76 -20.99 16.37
CA PHE A 41 -6.21 -21.86 15.33
C PHE A 41 -6.76 -23.30 15.41
N TYR A 42 -6.83 -23.85 16.62
CA TYR A 42 -7.36 -25.19 16.85
C TYR A 42 -8.87 -25.27 16.66
N THR A 43 -9.60 -24.25 17.11
CA THR A 43 -11.06 -24.16 16.90
C THR A 43 -11.40 -24.05 15.41
N ASP A 44 -10.66 -23.24 14.65
CA ASP A 44 -10.82 -23.15 13.20
C ASP A 44 -10.56 -24.51 12.53
N TYR A 45 -9.49 -25.23 12.95
CA TYR A 45 -9.23 -26.58 12.44
C TYR A 45 -10.41 -27.53 12.71
N LEU A 46 -10.92 -27.57 13.94
CA LEU A 46 -12.05 -28.44 14.31
C LEU A 46 -13.31 -28.10 13.52
N TRP A 47 -13.57 -26.81 13.30
CA TRP A 47 -14.70 -26.35 12.50
C TRP A 47 -14.62 -26.84 11.04
N PHE A 48 -13.46 -26.71 10.42
CA PHE A 48 -13.24 -27.22 9.07
C PHE A 48 -13.28 -28.76 9.00
N ASP A 49 -12.86 -29.45 10.07
CA ASP A 49 -12.91 -30.90 10.17
C ASP A 49 -14.35 -31.41 10.25
N GLU A 50 -15.18 -30.80 11.08
CA GLU A 50 -16.62 -31.10 11.23
C GLU A 50 -17.37 -30.93 9.89
N LEU A 51 -16.98 -29.93 9.09
CA LEU A 51 -17.54 -29.71 7.76
C LEU A 51 -16.94 -30.60 6.65
N SER A 52 -16.00 -31.48 6.99
CA SER A 52 -15.20 -32.25 6.01
C SER A 52 -14.42 -31.40 5.00
N LEU A 53 -14.03 -30.19 5.38
CA LEU A 53 -13.33 -29.18 4.56
C LEU A 53 -11.87 -28.97 5.01
N THR A 54 -11.23 -29.94 5.64
CA THR A 54 -9.82 -29.84 6.09
C THR A 54 -8.84 -29.56 4.95
N SER A 55 -9.17 -29.96 3.71
CA SER A 55 -8.38 -29.65 2.52
C SER A 55 -8.32 -28.15 2.23
N VAL A 56 -9.45 -27.45 2.42
CA VAL A 56 -9.54 -25.98 2.28
C VAL A 56 -8.70 -25.30 3.33
N TRP A 57 -8.84 -25.72 4.60
CA TRP A 57 -8.05 -25.16 5.69
C TRP A 57 -6.54 -25.31 5.45
N ARG A 58 -6.08 -26.51 5.03
CA ARG A 58 -4.66 -26.77 4.69
C ARG A 58 -4.18 -25.90 3.53
N SER A 59 -5.01 -25.73 2.50
CA SER A 59 -4.69 -24.89 1.34
C SER A 59 -4.52 -23.42 1.74
N VAL A 60 -5.44 -22.88 2.55
CA VAL A 60 -5.37 -21.51 3.06
C VAL A 60 -4.14 -21.32 3.95
N LEU A 61 -3.94 -22.23 4.92
CA LEU A 61 -2.78 -22.18 5.81
C LEU A 61 -1.46 -22.29 5.05
N GLY A 62 -1.36 -23.24 4.13
CA GLY A 62 -0.18 -23.43 3.28
C GLY A 62 0.14 -22.21 2.44
N THR A 63 -0.88 -21.58 1.88
CA THR A 63 -0.73 -20.33 1.11
C THR A 63 -0.24 -19.17 1.99
N LYS A 64 -0.82 -18.99 3.18
CA LYS A 64 -0.37 -17.97 4.14
C LYS A 64 1.10 -18.16 4.53
N ILE A 65 1.48 -19.39 4.86
CA ILE A 65 2.88 -19.72 5.21
C ILE A 65 3.80 -19.48 4.01
N ALA A 66 3.42 -19.96 2.83
CA ALA A 66 4.24 -19.81 1.63
C ALA A 66 4.48 -18.34 1.29
N LEU A 67 3.45 -17.50 1.27
CA LEU A 67 3.57 -16.06 1.04
C LEU A 67 4.44 -15.41 2.12
N GLY A 68 4.17 -15.67 3.39
CA GLY A 68 4.96 -15.09 4.49
C GLY A 68 6.45 -15.45 4.37
N VAL A 69 6.76 -16.73 4.05
CA VAL A 69 8.16 -17.19 3.88
C VAL A 69 8.80 -16.59 2.64
N ILE A 70 8.12 -16.61 1.49
CA ILE A 70 8.65 -16.09 0.22
C ILE A 70 9.00 -14.59 0.36
N PHE A 71 8.07 -13.78 0.86
CA PHE A 71 8.29 -12.35 1.00
C PHE A 71 9.33 -12.02 2.10
N THR A 72 9.40 -12.81 3.17
CA THR A 72 10.47 -12.69 4.19
C THR A 72 11.84 -12.98 3.58
N LEU A 73 11.97 -14.09 2.84
CA LEU A 73 13.24 -14.44 2.19
C LEU A 73 13.63 -13.44 1.11
N LEU A 74 12.66 -12.93 0.34
CA LEU A 74 12.90 -11.91 -0.67
C LEU A 74 13.40 -10.62 -0.04
N PHE A 75 12.77 -10.12 1.03
CA PHE A 75 13.25 -8.94 1.75
C PHE A 75 14.65 -9.15 2.33
N PHE A 76 14.87 -10.32 2.97
CA PHE A 76 16.17 -10.68 3.50
C PHE A 76 17.25 -10.63 2.41
N ALA A 77 17.00 -11.27 1.26
CA ALA A 77 17.94 -11.30 0.16
C ALA A 77 18.24 -9.89 -0.39
N LEU A 78 17.20 -9.07 -0.58
CA LEU A 78 17.33 -7.70 -1.04
C LEU A 78 18.19 -6.87 -0.07
N LEU A 79 17.88 -6.88 1.21
CA LEU A 79 18.62 -6.08 2.19
C LEU A 79 20.04 -6.62 2.41
N TRP A 80 20.19 -7.93 2.56
CA TRP A 80 21.52 -8.55 2.76
C TRP A 80 22.45 -8.29 1.59
N ALA A 81 21.97 -8.40 0.36
CA ALA A 81 22.76 -8.13 -0.85
C ALA A 81 23.22 -6.67 -0.91
N ASN A 82 22.32 -5.72 -0.61
CA ASN A 82 22.66 -4.29 -0.61
C ASN A 82 23.66 -3.94 0.50
N LEU A 83 23.51 -4.51 1.70
CA LEU A 83 24.49 -4.35 2.77
C LEU A 83 25.84 -4.97 2.41
N ALA A 84 25.85 -6.14 1.72
CA ALA A 84 27.08 -6.75 1.25
C ALA A 84 27.79 -5.88 0.20
N ILE A 85 27.04 -5.30 -0.74
CA ILE A 85 27.57 -4.34 -1.71
C ILE A 85 28.10 -3.10 -1.00
N ALA A 86 27.39 -2.58 0.01
CA ALA A 86 27.84 -1.39 0.76
C ALA A 86 29.19 -1.62 1.45
N ASP A 87 29.44 -2.83 1.96
CA ASP A 87 30.73 -3.18 2.57
C ASP A 87 31.82 -3.37 1.50
N LEU A 88 31.50 -3.99 0.35
CA LEU A 88 32.45 -4.21 -0.75
C LEU A 88 32.97 -2.90 -1.35
N ILE A 89 32.15 -1.87 -1.43
CA ILE A 89 32.52 -0.57 -2.00
C ILE A 89 32.91 0.46 -0.94
N ALA A 90 33.06 0.01 0.32
CA ALA A 90 33.52 0.87 1.41
C ALA A 90 34.93 1.44 1.11
N PRO A 91 35.18 2.73 1.39
CA PRO A 91 36.47 3.33 1.11
C PRO A 91 37.57 2.72 2.05
N THR A 92 38.69 2.35 1.43
CA THR A 92 39.86 1.80 2.18
C THR A 92 40.59 2.84 3.00
N PHE A 93 40.54 4.10 2.59
CA PHE A 93 41.15 5.23 3.28
C PHE A 93 40.12 5.99 4.12
N ARG A 94 40.36 6.10 5.40
CA ARG A 94 39.50 6.82 6.35
C ARG A 94 40.17 8.17 6.67
N PRO A 95 39.53 9.31 6.35
CA PRO A 95 40.05 10.61 6.73
C PRO A 95 39.79 10.89 8.20
N LEU A 96 40.73 11.57 8.81
CA LEU A 96 40.65 12.06 10.19
C LEU A 96 39.58 13.16 10.30
N GLY A 97 38.57 12.96 11.17
CA GLY A 97 37.49 13.92 11.42
C GLY A 97 36.67 13.58 12.66
N PRO A 98 35.78 14.48 13.11
CA PRO A 98 34.97 14.26 14.33
C PRO A 98 34.02 13.07 14.26
N GLU A 99 33.67 12.62 13.04
CA GLU A 99 32.83 11.42 12.80
C GLU A 99 33.63 10.11 12.97
N GLU A 100 34.95 10.18 13.04
CA GLU A 100 35.87 9.04 13.08
C GLU A 100 35.62 8.14 14.28
N GLN A 101 35.38 8.71 15.46
CA GLN A 101 35.14 7.94 16.69
C GLN A 101 33.90 7.02 16.59
N LEU A 102 32.84 7.45 15.90
CA LEU A 102 31.62 6.63 15.73
C LEU A 102 31.86 5.51 14.73
N ILE A 103 32.52 5.83 13.63
CA ILE A 103 32.90 4.87 12.57
C ILE A 103 33.88 3.84 13.11
N GLU A 104 34.89 4.27 13.91
CA GLU A 104 35.88 3.40 14.53
C GLU A 104 35.24 2.46 15.54
N ARG A 105 34.41 2.95 16.47
CA ARG A 105 33.64 2.12 17.39
C ARG A 105 32.77 1.10 16.70
N TYR A 106 32.12 1.47 15.59
CA TYR A 106 31.34 0.55 14.78
C TYR A 106 32.21 -0.57 14.21
N HIS A 107 33.37 -0.23 13.63
CA HIS A 107 34.29 -1.20 13.06
C HIS A 107 34.97 -2.09 14.13
N GLU A 108 35.30 -1.56 15.28
CA GLU A 108 35.78 -2.34 16.41
C GLU A 108 34.74 -3.33 16.92
N ALA A 109 33.47 -2.90 17.03
CA ALA A 109 32.38 -3.74 17.50
C ALA A 109 31.97 -4.82 16.47
N VAL A 110 31.98 -4.46 15.18
CA VAL A 110 31.48 -5.34 14.09
C VAL A 110 32.63 -6.19 13.52
N GLY A 111 33.81 -5.62 13.28
CA GLY A 111 35.05 -6.26 12.88
C GLY A 111 34.91 -7.56 12.07
N GLN A 112 35.47 -8.65 12.64
CA GLN A 112 35.41 -9.98 12.01
C GLN A 112 33.99 -10.57 11.88
N ARG A 113 32.96 -9.96 12.54
CA ARG A 113 31.58 -10.43 12.57
C ARG A 113 30.66 -9.66 11.62
N ALA A 114 31.21 -8.86 10.70
CA ALA A 114 30.41 -8.03 9.77
C ALA A 114 29.35 -8.84 9.02
N GLY A 115 29.68 -10.06 8.55
CA GLY A 115 28.73 -10.95 7.89
C GLY A 115 27.54 -11.36 8.75
N LEU A 116 27.81 -11.65 10.04
CA LEU A 116 26.79 -12.03 10.99
C LEU A 116 25.88 -10.85 11.36
N VAL A 117 26.46 -9.67 11.55
CA VAL A 117 25.70 -8.44 11.82
C VAL A 117 24.79 -8.08 10.64
N ARG A 118 25.29 -8.17 9.40
CA ARG A 118 24.46 -8.00 8.19
C ARG A 118 23.30 -8.98 8.16
N ALA A 119 23.55 -10.27 8.39
CA ALA A 119 22.52 -11.28 8.41
C ALA A 119 21.49 -11.03 9.53
N ALA A 120 21.94 -10.61 10.72
CA ALA A 120 21.08 -10.28 11.84
C ALA A 120 20.20 -9.06 11.55
N VAL A 121 20.77 -7.99 10.98
CA VAL A 121 20.01 -6.79 10.59
C VAL A 121 19.02 -7.13 9.48
N ALA A 122 19.48 -7.80 8.41
CA ALA A 122 18.59 -8.21 7.32
C ALA A 122 17.47 -9.13 7.81
N GLY A 123 17.79 -10.10 8.69
CA GLY A 123 16.81 -11.00 9.29
C GLY A 123 15.78 -10.30 10.16
N ALA A 124 16.23 -9.36 11.01
CA ALA A 124 15.33 -8.60 11.88
C ALA A 124 14.31 -7.79 11.06
N PHE A 125 14.76 -7.05 10.04
CA PHE A 125 13.87 -6.30 9.17
C PHE A 125 12.99 -7.21 8.30
N ALA A 126 13.51 -8.33 7.80
CA ALA A 126 12.75 -9.28 7.01
C ALA A 126 11.61 -9.93 7.81
N LEU A 127 11.84 -10.26 9.09
CA LEU A 127 10.82 -10.80 9.99
C LEU A 127 9.70 -9.80 10.31
N VAL A 128 9.93 -8.51 10.13
CA VAL A 128 8.90 -7.47 10.26
C VAL A 128 8.17 -7.23 8.94
N ALA A 129 8.92 -7.13 7.83
CA ALA A 129 8.37 -6.72 6.53
C ALA A 129 7.68 -7.87 5.77
N GLY A 130 8.18 -9.11 5.92
CA GLY A 130 7.73 -10.25 5.11
C GLY A 130 6.41 -10.89 5.54
N PRO A 131 6.20 -11.21 6.84
CA PRO A 131 5.03 -11.98 7.28
C PRO A 131 3.68 -11.30 6.98
N GLY A 132 3.67 -9.95 6.86
CA GLY A 132 2.49 -9.19 6.47
C GLY A 132 1.87 -9.62 5.13
N ALA A 133 2.68 -10.14 4.21
CA ALA A 133 2.23 -10.66 2.91
C ALA A 133 1.30 -11.89 3.03
N ALA A 134 1.33 -12.60 4.15
CA ALA A 134 0.40 -13.71 4.41
C ALA A 134 -1.08 -13.26 4.45
N ARG A 135 -1.35 -11.97 4.62
CA ARG A 135 -2.71 -11.40 4.60
C ARG A 135 -3.33 -11.40 3.20
N GLU A 136 -2.49 -11.40 2.18
CA GLU A 136 -2.91 -11.40 0.76
C GLU A 136 -3.11 -12.81 0.19
N TRP A 137 -3.38 -13.78 1.05
CA TRP A 137 -3.57 -15.17 0.64
C TRP A 137 -4.77 -15.36 -0.29
N ASP A 138 -5.85 -14.62 -0.07
CA ASP A 138 -7.06 -14.60 -0.89
C ASP A 138 -6.80 -13.95 -2.25
N SER A 139 -6.18 -12.77 -2.29
CA SER A 139 -5.74 -12.10 -3.53
C SER A 139 -4.84 -13.02 -4.37
N TRP A 140 -3.90 -13.73 -3.72
CA TRP A 140 -3.06 -14.72 -4.39
C TRP A 140 -3.84 -15.90 -4.95
N MET A 141 -4.78 -16.46 -4.17
CA MET A 141 -5.61 -17.59 -4.61
C MET A 141 -6.49 -17.20 -5.79
N LEU A 142 -7.07 -16.01 -5.77
CA LEU A 142 -7.82 -15.44 -6.88
C LEU A 142 -6.94 -15.22 -8.11
N PHE A 143 -5.76 -14.64 -7.93
CA PHE A 143 -4.79 -14.43 -9.01
C PHE A 143 -4.39 -15.75 -9.68
N ARG A 144 -4.08 -16.77 -8.90
CA ARG A 144 -3.64 -18.08 -9.41
C ARG A 144 -4.75 -18.83 -10.15
N ASN A 145 -5.98 -18.71 -9.68
CA ASN A 145 -7.14 -19.45 -10.19
C ASN A 145 -8.09 -18.54 -10.98
N HIS A 146 -7.57 -17.47 -11.58
CA HIS A 146 -8.39 -16.54 -12.34
C HIS A 146 -9.09 -17.20 -13.51
N VAL A 147 -10.33 -16.77 -13.74
CA VAL A 147 -11.13 -17.16 -14.90
C VAL A 147 -11.64 -15.93 -15.63
N PRO A 148 -11.79 -15.95 -16.96
CA PRO A 148 -12.38 -14.85 -17.68
C PRO A 148 -13.89 -14.77 -17.38
N PHE A 149 -14.40 -13.53 -17.29
CA PHE A 149 -15.85 -13.26 -17.21
C PHE A 149 -16.51 -13.18 -18.59
N GLU A 150 -15.71 -13.21 -19.66
CA GLU A 150 -16.17 -13.01 -21.05
C GLU A 150 -16.89 -11.66 -21.27
N SER A 151 -16.78 -10.78 -20.32
CA SER A 151 -17.31 -9.41 -20.35
C SER A 151 -16.18 -8.41 -20.15
N ARG A 152 -16.20 -7.31 -20.92
CA ARG A 152 -15.15 -6.32 -20.92
C ARG A 152 -15.58 -5.01 -20.29
N ASP A 153 -14.67 -4.39 -19.56
CA ASP A 153 -14.87 -3.05 -19.05
C ASP A 153 -15.04 -2.02 -20.19
N ALA A 154 -15.92 -1.06 -19.98
CA ALA A 154 -16.27 -0.06 -21.00
C ALA A 154 -15.12 0.96 -21.25
N LEU A 155 -14.23 1.19 -20.29
CA LEU A 155 -13.17 2.18 -20.38
C LEU A 155 -11.88 1.58 -20.96
N PHE A 156 -11.40 0.47 -20.40
CA PHE A 156 -10.12 -0.13 -20.74
C PHE A 156 -10.21 -1.32 -21.68
N GLN A 157 -11.41 -1.80 -21.98
CA GLN A 157 -11.67 -2.97 -22.83
C GLN A 157 -10.96 -4.25 -22.36
N LYS A 158 -10.61 -4.30 -21.08
CA LYS A 158 -10.06 -5.48 -20.40
C LYS A 158 -11.19 -6.35 -19.90
N ASP A 159 -10.98 -7.67 -19.86
CA ASP A 159 -11.90 -8.59 -19.20
C ASP A 159 -12.10 -8.21 -17.74
N ILE A 160 -13.33 -8.32 -17.23
CA ILE A 160 -13.67 -7.97 -15.83
C ILE A 160 -12.86 -8.84 -14.85
N GLY A 161 -12.57 -10.10 -15.22
CA GLY A 161 -11.73 -10.99 -14.40
C GLY A 161 -10.33 -10.45 -14.14
N PHE A 162 -9.76 -9.63 -15.05
CA PHE A 162 -8.50 -8.96 -14.79
C PHE A 162 -8.56 -8.05 -13.56
N PHE A 163 -9.61 -7.24 -13.44
CA PHE A 163 -9.78 -6.32 -12.33
C PHE A 163 -10.05 -7.06 -11.00
N VAL A 164 -10.87 -8.11 -11.05
CA VAL A 164 -11.26 -8.85 -9.84
C VAL A 164 -10.16 -9.78 -9.34
N PHE A 165 -9.48 -10.49 -10.25
CA PHE A 165 -8.58 -11.59 -9.88
C PHE A 165 -7.10 -11.22 -9.98
N GLN A 166 -6.70 -10.42 -10.97
CA GLN A 166 -5.29 -10.23 -11.28
C GLN A 166 -4.75 -8.89 -10.73
N LEU A 167 -5.46 -7.81 -10.92
CA LEU A 167 -5.02 -6.47 -10.55
C LEU A 167 -4.69 -6.32 -9.06
N PRO A 168 -5.52 -6.82 -8.11
CA PRO A 168 -5.26 -6.62 -6.68
C PRO A 168 -3.92 -7.21 -6.23
N PHE A 169 -3.64 -8.46 -6.61
CA PHE A 169 -2.38 -9.10 -6.24
C PHE A 169 -1.17 -8.48 -6.95
N ALA A 170 -1.30 -8.14 -8.25
CA ALA A 170 -0.24 -7.47 -8.99
C ALA A 170 0.12 -6.11 -8.37
N LYS A 171 -0.89 -5.34 -7.97
CA LYS A 171 -0.71 -4.06 -7.28
C LYS A 171 -0.03 -4.25 -5.93
N PHE A 172 -0.50 -5.19 -5.12
CA PHE A 172 0.14 -5.53 -3.84
C PHE A 172 1.64 -5.83 -4.00
N VAL A 173 2.01 -6.66 -4.99
CA VAL A 173 3.43 -7.01 -5.22
C VAL A 173 4.26 -5.78 -5.55
N VAL A 174 3.76 -4.88 -6.40
CA VAL A 174 4.47 -3.65 -6.77
C VAL A 174 4.60 -2.71 -5.57
N ASP A 175 3.55 -2.51 -4.80
CA ASP A 175 3.54 -1.66 -3.61
C ASP A 175 4.48 -2.19 -2.53
N TRP A 176 4.43 -3.51 -2.29
CA TRP A 176 5.32 -4.17 -1.34
C TRP A 176 6.79 -4.06 -1.75
N LEU A 177 7.10 -4.28 -3.03
CA LEU A 177 8.47 -4.12 -3.56
C LEU A 177 8.94 -2.68 -3.44
N PHE A 178 8.09 -1.71 -3.76
CA PHE A 178 8.43 -0.31 -3.65
C PHE A 178 8.74 0.08 -2.20
N ALA A 179 7.86 -0.25 -1.26
CA ALA A 179 8.05 0.00 0.17
C ALA A 179 9.31 -0.70 0.71
N SER A 180 9.52 -1.96 0.32
CA SER A 180 10.70 -2.74 0.70
C SER A 180 11.99 -2.10 0.21
N LEU A 181 12.04 -1.67 -1.06
CA LEU A 181 13.22 -1.03 -1.62
C LEU A 181 13.48 0.36 -1.05
N VAL A 182 12.46 1.12 -0.65
CA VAL A 182 12.63 2.37 0.10
C VAL A 182 13.33 2.09 1.43
N ILE A 183 12.88 1.08 2.18
CA ILE A 183 13.52 0.68 3.45
C ILE A 183 14.97 0.22 3.20
N VAL A 184 15.19 -0.62 2.19
CA VAL A 184 16.52 -1.09 1.78
C VAL A 184 17.42 0.09 1.43
N ALA A 185 16.94 1.08 0.66
CA ALA A 185 17.71 2.26 0.28
C ALA A 185 18.12 3.10 1.50
N ILE A 186 17.20 3.29 2.46
CA ILE A 186 17.48 4.02 3.71
C ILE A 186 18.55 3.29 4.54
N ILE A 187 18.37 1.98 4.78
CA ILE A 187 19.31 1.17 5.57
C ILE A 187 20.67 1.10 4.86
N THR A 188 20.68 0.97 3.54
CA THR A 188 21.91 0.99 2.74
C THR A 188 22.64 2.34 2.84
N ALA A 189 21.91 3.47 2.83
CA ALA A 189 22.49 4.78 3.03
C ALA A 189 23.12 4.92 4.44
N VAL A 190 22.46 4.40 5.47
CA VAL A 190 23.01 4.34 6.84
C VAL A 190 24.26 3.46 6.88
N ALA A 191 24.26 2.29 6.21
CA ALA A 191 25.43 1.44 6.12
C ALA A 191 26.60 2.15 5.42
N HIS A 192 26.34 2.90 4.34
CA HIS A 192 27.36 3.72 3.69
C HIS A 192 27.90 4.84 4.58
N TYR A 193 27.05 5.43 5.43
CA TYR A 193 27.50 6.40 6.42
C TYR A 193 28.42 5.73 7.45
N LEU A 194 28.02 4.59 8.03
CA LEU A 194 28.83 3.84 9.00
C LEU A 194 30.13 3.30 8.41
N ASN A 195 30.16 3.03 7.11
CA ASN A 195 31.35 2.61 6.36
C ASN A 195 32.24 3.80 5.92
N GLY A 196 31.88 5.06 6.27
CA GLY A 196 32.63 6.26 5.92
C GLY A 196 32.52 6.66 4.43
N GLY A 197 31.58 6.10 3.70
CA GLY A 197 31.31 6.46 2.30
C GLY A 197 30.46 7.73 2.13
N ILE A 198 29.67 8.08 3.16
CA ILE A 198 28.91 9.34 3.30
C ILE A 198 29.51 10.11 4.50
N ARG A 199 29.81 11.40 4.31
CA ARG A 199 30.45 12.27 5.30
C ARG A 199 29.80 13.63 5.29
N PHE A 200 29.18 14.04 6.39
CA PHE A 200 28.47 15.32 6.45
C PHE A 200 29.38 16.50 6.78
N GLN A 201 30.45 16.26 7.53
CA GLN A 201 31.30 17.31 8.12
C GLN A 201 32.55 17.66 7.28
N THR A 202 32.81 16.95 6.19
CA THR A 202 33.94 17.27 5.30
C THR A 202 33.54 18.29 4.23
N PRO A 203 34.31 19.37 4.03
CA PRO A 203 33.97 20.41 3.04
C PRO A 203 34.05 19.95 1.58
N MET A 204 34.88 18.95 1.28
CA MET A 204 35.05 18.38 -0.05
C MET A 204 34.68 16.90 -0.07
N GLN A 205 33.98 16.46 -1.16
CA GLN A 205 33.59 15.07 -1.41
C GLN A 205 32.78 14.42 -0.29
N LYS A 206 31.64 15.02 0.06
CA LYS A 206 30.73 14.49 1.10
C LYS A 206 30.27 13.06 0.86
N VAL A 207 30.28 12.56 -0.39
CA VAL A 207 29.87 11.19 -0.75
C VAL A 207 30.78 10.65 -1.82
N THR A 208 31.29 9.44 -1.62
CA THR A 208 32.20 8.79 -2.57
C THR A 208 31.51 8.47 -3.90
N PRO A 209 32.23 8.42 -5.04
CA PRO A 209 31.65 8.12 -6.34
C PRO A 209 30.96 6.77 -6.41
N GLN A 210 31.48 5.76 -5.71
CA GLN A 210 30.91 4.41 -5.65
C GLN A 210 29.56 4.39 -4.94
N VAL A 211 29.44 5.11 -3.81
CA VAL A 211 28.16 5.27 -3.09
C VAL A 211 27.13 5.98 -3.94
N LYS A 212 27.53 7.05 -4.66
CA LYS A 212 26.61 7.73 -5.59
C LYS A 212 26.09 6.78 -6.67
N ALA A 213 26.96 5.94 -7.22
CA ALA A 213 26.56 4.94 -8.21
C ALA A 213 25.58 3.92 -7.61
N HIS A 214 25.88 3.36 -6.43
CA HIS A 214 25.01 2.37 -5.78
C HIS A 214 23.63 2.96 -5.44
N LEU A 215 23.57 4.15 -4.82
CA LEU A 215 22.30 4.83 -4.54
C LEU A 215 21.54 5.17 -5.82
N SER A 216 22.26 5.51 -6.92
CA SER A 216 21.61 5.74 -8.23
C SER A 216 20.97 4.46 -8.80
N VAL A 217 21.57 3.29 -8.59
CA VAL A 217 20.96 2.00 -8.97
C VAL A 217 19.64 1.80 -8.20
N LEU A 218 19.67 1.97 -6.88
CA LEU A 218 18.46 1.83 -6.06
C LEU A 218 17.37 2.81 -6.46
N MET A 219 17.72 4.07 -6.71
CA MET A 219 16.77 5.09 -7.17
C MET A 219 16.24 4.79 -8.58
N ALA A 220 17.05 4.23 -9.47
CA ALA A 220 16.60 3.80 -10.79
C ALA A 220 15.57 2.68 -10.70
N VAL A 221 15.81 1.67 -9.85
CA VAL A 221 14.86 0.57 -9.63
C VAL A 221 13.56 1.09 -8.99
N LEU A 222 13.65 2.00 -8.01
CA LEU A 222 12.47 2.63 -7.42
C LEU A 222 11.66 3.43 -8.45
N ALA A 223 12.33 4.18 -9.32
CA ALA A 223 11.66 4.92 -10.39
C ALA A 223 10.99 3.98 -11.43
N MET A 224 11.63 2.86 -11.77
CA MET A 224 11.03 1.82 -12.61
C MET A 224 9.81 1.18 -11.97
N LEU A 225 9.89 0.83 -10.68
CA LEU A 225 8.73 0.31 -9.95
C LEU A 225 7.59 1.32 -9.88
N LYS A 226 7.91 2.60 -9.72
CA LYS A 226 6.88 3.65 -9.72
C LYS A 226 6.24 3.82 -11.09
N ALA A 227 6.98 3.59 -12.19
CA ALA A 227 6.40 3.55 -13.53
C ALA A 227 5.42 2.36 -13.69
N VAL A 228 5.78 1.18 -13.17
CA VAL A 228 4.88 0.01 -13.16
C VAL A 228 3.66 0.27 -12.28
N ASP A 229 3.84 0.92 -11.14
CA ASP A 229 2.78 1.32 -10.24
C ASP A 229 1.75 2.23 -10.94
N TYR A 230 2.18 3.32 -11.59
CA TYR A 230 1.28 4.18 -12.38
C TYR A 230 0.61 3.44 -13.54
N TYR A 231 1.28 2.44 -14.12
CA TYR A 231 0.68 1.59 -15.14
C TYR A 231 -0.47 0.74 -14.58
N LEU A 232 -0.35 0.22 -13.36
CA LEU A 232 -1.42 -0.56 -12.71
C LEU A 232 -2.49 0.36 -12.12
N GLU A 233 -2.09 1.46 -11.46
CA GLU A 233 -2.98 2.44 -10.82
C GLU A 233 -4.01 3.03 -11.78
N LYS A 234 -3.66 3.21 -13.08
CA LYS A 234 -4.64 3.66 -14.07
C LYS A 234 -5.86 2.74 -14.18
N TYR A 235 -5.69 1.43 -13.96
CA TYR A 235 -6.79 0.47 -13.98
C TYR A 235 -7.64 0.52 -12.70
N GLU A 236 -7.08 0.99 -11.58
CA GLU A 236 -7.81 1.20 -10.34
C GLU A 236 -8.85 2.33 -10.44
N LEU A 237 -8.78 3.17 -11.48
CA LEU A 237 -9.81 4.19 -11.74
C LEU A 237 -11.22 3.61 -11.89
N VAL A 238 -11.36 2.32 -12.25
CA VAL A 238 -12.69 1.65 -12.27
C VAL A 238 -13.33 1.54 -10.89
N TYR A 239 -12.54 1.67 -9.82
CA TYR A 239 -12.99 1.66 -8.43
C TYR A 239 -13.09 3.07 -7.82
N SER A 240 -12.92 4.11 -8.63
CA SER A 240 -12.97 5.50 -8.15
C SER A 240 -14.30 5.79 -7.45
N THR A 241 -14.21 6.49 -6.32
CA THR A 241 -15.37 6.97 -5.55
C THR A 241 -15.50 8.50 -5.61
N ARG A 242 -14.81 9.15 -6.56
CA ARG A 242 -14.75 10.60 -6.67
C ARG A 242 -16.03 11.21 -7.23
N GLY A 243 -16.70 10.52 -8.17
CA GLY A 243 -17.91 10.96 -8.83
C GLY A 243 -19.19 10.63 -8.07
N VAL A 244 -20.32 10.87 -8.71
CA VAL A 244 -21.67 10.58 -8.17
C VAL A 244 -21.94 9.07 -8.07
N VAL A 245 -21.32 8.28 -8.94
CA VAL A 245 -21.42 6.81 -8.98
C VAL A 245 -20.03 6.21 -8.75
N GLN A 246 -19.99 4.99 -8.24
CA GLN A 246 -18.73 4.24 -8.16
C GLN A 246 -18.25 3.89 -9.56
N GLY A 247 -16.95 4.16 -9.82
CA GLY A 247 -16.34 3.95 -11.11
C GLY A 247 -15.68 5.20 -11.67
N ALA A 248 -15.03 5.06 -12.83
CA ALA A 248 -14.31 6.16 -13.45
C ALA A 248 -15.27 7.26 -13.97
N GLY A 249 -15.27 8.42 -13.32
CA GLY A 249 -16.04 9.60 -13.71
C GLY A 249 -15.31 10.50 -14.71
N TYR A 250 -15.89 11.68 -14.95
CA TYR A 250 -15.31 12.65 -15.88
C TYR A 250 -13.88 13.06 -15.53
N THR A 251 -13.64 13.41 -14.27
CA THR A 251 -12.30 13.81 -13.80
C THR A 251 -11.30 12.69 -13.93
N ASP A 252 -11.70 11.46 -13.63
CA ASP A 252 -10.82 10.30 -13.71
C ASP A 252 -10.38 10.04 -15.15
N VAL A 253 -11.29 10.12 -16.11
CA VAL A 253 -10.98 9.86 -17.53
C VAL A 253 -10.29 11.03 -18.21
N LYS A 254 -10.65 12.29 -17.88
CA LYS A 254 -10.17 13.47 -18.60
C LYS A 254 -8.99 14.19 -17.94
N ALA A 255 -8.73 13.93 -16.65
CA ALA A 255 -7.61 14.53 -15.93
C ALA A 255 -6.70 13.48 -15.28
N GLN A 256 -7.24 12.54 -14.49
CA GLN A 256 -6.42 11.59 -13.74
C GLN A 256 -5.70 10.59 -14.64
N LEU A 257 -6.40 9.98 -15.60
CA LEU A 257 -5.82 9.01 -16.53
C LEU A 257 -4.67 9.62 -17.38
N PRO A 258 -4.82 10.79 -18.01
CA PRO A 258 -3.70 11.46 -18.67
C PRO A 258 -2.56 11.82 -17.70
N ALA A 259 -2.88 12.22 -16.46
CA ALA A 259 -1.88 12.51 -15.43
C ALA A 259 -1.03 11.27 -15.11
N MET A 260 -1.66 10.11 -14.91
CA MET A 260 -0.96 8.85 -14.64
C MET A 260 -0.08 8.42 -15.80
N GLN A 261 -0.54 8.59 -17.05
CA GLN A 261 0.27 8.30 -18.24
C GLN A 261 1.50 9.21 -18.33
N LEU A 262 1.35 10.49 -18.02
CA LEU A 262 2.47 11.43 -17.97
C LEU A 262 3.44 11.08 -16.84
N LEU A 263 2.93 10.76 -15.65
CA LEU A 263 3.74 10.35 -14.50
C LEU A 263 4.51 9.05 -14.75
N LEU A 264 3.90 8.09 -15.45
CA LEU A 264 4.58 6.90 -15.93
C LEU A 264 5.77 7.28 -16.83
N GLY A 265 5.57 8.15 -17.82
CA GLY A 265 6.63 8.61 -18.71
C GLY A 265 7.75 9.33 -17.96
N ILE A 266 7.41 10.21 -17.02
CA ILE A 266 8.40 10.93 -16.19
C ILE A 266 9.16 9.98 -15.28
N SER A 267 8.50 8.96 -14.72
CA SER A 267 9.17 7.94 -13.91
C SER A 267 10.19 7.14 -14.73
N LEU A 268 9.88 6.81 -15.98
CA LEU A 268 10.84 6.18 -16.90
C LEU A 268 12.01 7.11 -17.25
N ILE A 269 11.75 8.40 -17.47
CA ILE A 269 12.80 9.40 -17.69
C ILE A 269 13.69 9.52 -16.44
N ALA A 270 13.08 9.59 -15.25
CA ALA A 270 13.81 9.62 -13.99
C ALA A 270 14.69 8.36 -13.83
N ALA A 271 14.16 7.17 -14.12
CA ALA A 271 14.94 5.94 -14.12
C ALA A 271 16.14 6.01 -15.08
N ALA A 272 15.95 6.49 -16.30
CA ALA A 272 17.02 6.68 -17.27
C ALA A 272 18.08 7.68 -16.80
N LEU A 273 17.67 8.79 -16.16
CA LEU A 273 18.59 9.77 -15.56
C LEU A 273 19.39 9.16 -14.40
N PHE A 274 18.77 8.35 -13.55
CA PHE A 274 19.48 7.64 -12.48
C PHE A 274 20.45 6.60 -13.04
N ILE A 275 20.08 5.84 -14.08
CA ILE A 275 20.97 4.90 -14.76
C ILE A 275 22.16 5.65 -15.36
N TYR A 276 21.93 6.76 -16.08
CA TYR A 276 22.99 7.58 -16.62
C TYR A 276 23.92 8.13 -15.53
N ASN A 277 23.36 8.47 -14.34
CA ASN A 277 24.12 8.95 -13.21
C ASN A 277 25.07 7.91 -12.58
N ILE A 278 24.84 6.60 -12.81
CA ILE A 278 25.77 5.54 -12.38
C ILE A 278 27.18 5.80 -12.98
N PHE A 279 27.23 6.29 -14.21
CA PHE A 279 28.49 6.60 -14.92
C PHE A 279 29.01 7.99 -14.55
N ARG A 280 28.13 9.01 -14.48
CA ARG A 280 28.50 10.40 -14.20
C ARG A 280 28.81 10.65 -12.71
N ARG A 281 28.18 9.88 -11.81
CA ARG A 281 28.41 9.92 -10.35
C ARG A 281 28.26 11.33 -9.74
N GLY A 282 27.36 12.14 -10.32
CA GLY A 282 27.06 13.51 -9.91
C GLY A 282 25.90 13.57 -8.90
N TRP A 283 25.56 14.80 -8.44
CA TRP A 283 24.39 15.09 -7.64
C TRP A 283 23.28 15.79 -8.43
N VAL A 284 23.66 16.49 -9.49
CA VAL A 284 22.74 17.35 -10.26
C VAL A 284 21.62 16.52 -10.89
N LEU A 285 21.95 15.42 -11.56
CA LEU A 285 20.96 14.58 -12.23
C LEU A 285 19.96 13.92 -11.27
N PRO A 286 20.38 13.30 -10.15
CA PRO A 286 19.45 12.77 -9.15
C PRO A 286 18.50 13.81 -8.57
N VAL A 287 19.00 15.01 -8.24
CA VAL A 287 18.20 16.10 -7.70
C VAL A 287 17.19 16.60 -8.72
N ILE A 288 17.60 16.78 -9.99
CA ILE A 288 16.69 17.18 -11.07
C ILE A 288 15.63 16.10 -11.30
N ALA A 289 16.02 14.83 -11.39
CA ALA A 289 15.10 13.72 -11.62
C ALA A 289 14.03 13.64 -10.52
N LEU A 290 14.46 13.68 -9.25
CA LEU A 290 13.56 13.61 -8.09
C LEU A 290 12.69 14.87 -7.99
N GLY A 291 13.27 16.05 -8.18
CA GLY A 291 12.56 17.33 -8.13
C GLY A 291 11.51 17.45 -9.23
N LEU A 292 11.85 17.07 -10.46
CA LEU A 292 10.91 17.04 -11.57
C LEU A 292 9.77 16.07 -11.33
N TRP A 293 10.10 14.84 -10.91
CA TRP A 293 9.09 13.83 -10.58
C TRP A 293 8.16 14.29 -9.47
N ALA A 294 8.69 14.84 -8.36
CA ALA A 294 7.89 15.35 -7.25
C ALA A 294 6.99 16.52 -7.68
N MET A 295 7.55 17.49 -8.42
CA MET A 295 6.80 18.64 -8.93
C MET A 295 5.63 18.20 -9.82
N VAL A 296 5.88 17.30 -10.77
CA VAL A 296 4.83 16.83 -11.68
C VAL A 296 3.81 15.96 -10.94
N SER A 297 4.23 15.15 -9.96
CA SER A 297 3.31 14.37 -9.13
C SER A 297 2.33 15.27 -8.38
N VAL A 298 2.79 16.37 -7.81
CA VAL A 298 1.93 17.33 -7.10
C VAL A 298 1.05 18.11 -8.07
N VAL A 299 1.62 18.67 -9.13
CA VAL A 299 0.89 19.57 -10.06
C VAL A 299 -0.08 18.76 -10.92
N VAL A 300 0.42 17.76 -11.63
CA VAL A 300 -0.36 17.01 -12.62
C VAL A 300 -1.12 15.86 -11.99
N GLY A 301 -0.52 15.19 -11.01
CA GLY A 301 -1.13 14.05 -10.33
C GLY A 301 -2.22 14.42 -9.31
N ALA A 302 -2.12 15.61 -8.67
CA ALA A 302 -3.06 16.01 -7.63
C ALA A 302 -3.77 17.33 -7.94
N ALA A 303 -3.04 18.43 -8.18
CA ALA A 303 -3.64 19.76 -8.28
C ALA A 303 -4.55 19.91 -9.51
N ILE A 304 -4.15 19.45 -10.69
CA ILE A 304 -4.95 19.53 -11.91
C ILE A 304 -6.24 18.71 -11.80
N PRO A 305 -6.25 17.42 -11.39
CA PRO A 305 -7.50 16.68 -11.20
C PRO A 305 -8.43 17.34 -10.16
N ALA A 306 -7.88 17.82 -9.04
CA ALA A 306 -8.67 18.54 -8.04
C ALA A 306 -9.30 19.81 -8.60
N ALA A 307 -8.56 20.62 -9.35
CA ALA A 307 -9.07 21.81 -10.01
C ALA A 307 -10.15 21.47 -11.06
N VAL A 308 -9.94 20.43 -11.87
CA VAL A 308 -10.95 19.97 -12.84
C VAL A 308 -12.23 19.55 -12.12
N GLN A 309 -12.12 18.80 -11.04
CA GLN A 309 -13.28 18.38 -10.24
C GLN A 309 -14.04 19.58 -9.71
N GLN A 310 -13.35 20.51 -9.06
CA GLN A 310 -13.95 21.64 -8.37
C GLN A 310 -14.55 22.70 -9.31
N PHE A 311 -13.81 23.08 -10.36
CA PHE A 311 -14.17 24.21 -11.19
C PHE A 311 -14.89 23.82 -12.48
N ARG A 312 -14.75 22.58 -12.95
CA ARG A 312 -15.32 22.15 -14.22
C ARG A 312 -16.43 21.11 -14.07
N VAL A 313 -16.32 20.20 -13.10
CA VAL A 313 -17.30 19.13 -12.91
C VAL A 313 -18.41 19.56 -11.97
N GLN A 314 -18.09 19.95 -10.74
CA GLN A 314 -19.08 20.29 -9.72
C GLN A 314 -20.15 21.32 -10.19
N PRO A 315 -19.81 22.40 -10.92
CA PRO A 315 -20.84 23.35 -11.37
C PRO A 315 -21.81 22.81 -12.43
N THR A 316 -21.40 21.76 -13.16
CA THR A 316 -22.19 21.17 -14.26
C THR A 316 -22.21 19.63 -14.17
N GLU A 317 -22.28 19.11 -12.95
CA GLU A 317 -22.08 17.70 -12.63
C GLU A 317 -23.00 16.79 -13.40
N SER A 318 -24.32 17.07 -13.42
CA SER A 318 -25.32 16.27 -14.11
C SER A 318 -25.01 16.07 -15.60
N SER A 319 -24.55 17.11 -16.29
CA SER A 319 -24.24 17.03 -17.72
C SER A 319 -22.87 16.38 -18.00
N LYS A 320 -21.88 16.55 -17.13
CA LYS A 320 -20.54 15.98 -17.29
C LYS A 320 -20.47 14.51 -16.90
N GLU A 321 -21.16 14.13 -15.83
CA GLU A 321 -21.16 12.76 -15.33
C GLU A 321 -22.17 11.87 -16.01
N GLN A 322 -23.17 12.41 -16.73
CA GLN A 322 -24.22 11.63 -17.41
C GLN A 322 -23.69 10.46 -18.25
N PRO A 323 -22.66 10.60 -19.11
CA PRO A 323 -22.16 9.46 -19.90
C PRO A 323 -21.55 8.33 -19.04
N TYR A 324 -21.02 8.67 -17.86
CA TYR A 324 -20.43 7.72 -16.92
C TYR A 324 -21.50 7.05 -16.06
N ILE A 325 -22.52 7.80 -15.66
CA ILE A 325 -23.73 7.28 -15.01
C ILE A 325 -24.44 6.27 -15.93
N ASP A 326 -24.61 6.58 -17.21
CA ASP A 326 -25.21 5.68 -18.20
C ASP A 326 -24.44 4.35 -18.33
N ARG A 327 -23.09 4.41 -18.30
CA ARG A 327 -22.25 3.20 -18.30
C ARG A 327 -22.46 2.37 -17.05
N ASN A 328 -22.54 3.03 -15.89
CA ASN A 328 -22.78 2.36 -14.60
C ASN A 328 -24.17 1.69 -14.58
N ILE A 329 -25.22 2.37 -15.04
CA ILE A 329 -26.57 1.82 -15.17
C ILE A 329 -26.57 0.59 -16.09
N LYS A 330 -25.90 0.68 -17.25
CA LYS A 330 -25.83 -0.46 -18.20
C LYS A 330 -25.10 -1.65 -17.59
N ALA A 331 -23.97 -1.41 -16.88
CA ALA A 331 -23.23 -2.45 -16.20
C ALA A 331 -24.06 -3.11 -15.08
N THR A 332 -24.75 -2.31 -14.27
CA THR A 332 -25.64 -2.79 -13.20
C THR A 332 -26.79 -3.62 -13.76
N LYS A 333 -27.47 -3.13 -14.79
CA LYS A 333 -28.55 -3.89 -15.47
C LYS A 333 -28.03 -5.23 -16.01
N ALA A 334 -26.80 -5.24 -16.55
CA ALA A 334 -26.19 -6.46 -17.04
C ALA A 334 -25.87 -7.44 -15.90
N ALA A 335 -25.28 -6.95 -14.80
CA ALA A 335 -24.86 -7.75 -13.64
C ALA A 335 -26.05 -8.42 -12.93
N PHE A 336 -27.18 -7.72 -12.85
CA PHE A 336 -28.40 -8.23 -12.22
C PHE A 336 -29.42 -8.85 -13.20
N ASN A 337 -29.00 -9.07 -14.44
CA ASN A 337 -29.88 -9.62 -15.50
C ASN A 337 -31.20 -8.84 -15.70
N LEU A 338 -31.13 -7.50 -15.63
CA LEU A 338 -32.27 -6.59 -15.75
C LEU A 338 -32.40 -5.99 -17.18
N ARG A 339 -31.72 -6.57 -18.17
CA ARG A 339 -31.73 -6.05 -19.55
C ARG A 339 -33.10 -6.18 -20.22
N ASP A 340 -33.83 -7.24 -19.86
CA ASP A 340 -35.11 -7.58 -20.47
C ASP A 340 -36.32 -7.03 -19.71
N VAL A 341 -36.08 -6.17 -18.70
CA VAL A 341 -37.14 -5.51 -17.94
C VAL A 341 -37.88 -4.54 -18.88
N GLN A 342 -39.14 -4.80 -19.12
CA GLN A 342 -40.01 -3.93 -19.88
C GLN A 342 -40.45 -2.75 -19.00
N VAL A 343 -40.17 -1.54 -19.44
CA VAL A 343 -40.66 -0.32 -18.81
C VAL A 343 -41.90 0.14 -19.52
N ASN A 344 -43.05 -0.08 -18.90
CA ASN A 344 -44.33 0.45 -19.41
C ASN A 344 -44.56 1.84 -18.78
N PRO A 345 -44.65 2.89 -19.57
CA PRO A 345 -45.02 4.19 -19.05
C PRO A 345 -46.42 4.13 -18.46
N PHE A 346 -46.57 4.56 -17.24
CA PHE A 346 -47.88 4.71 -16.59
C PHE A 346 -48.25 6.20 -16.60
N GLU A 347 -49.22 6.54 -17.45
CA GLU A 347 -49.77 7.90 -17.43
C GLU A 347 -50.75 7.99 -16.26
N ALA A 348 -50.32 8.61 -15.18
CA ALA A 348 -51.20 8.89 -14.06
C ALA A 348 -52.17 10.00 -14.48
N ASP A 349 -53.43 9.70 -14.59
CA ASP A 349 -54.45 10.72 -14.69
C ASP A 349 -54.64 11.38 -13.33
N ASN A 350 -54.57 12.71 -13.32
CA ASN A 350 -54.76 13.50 -12.09
C ASN A 350 -56.22 13.74 -11.76
N THR A 351 -57.15 13.27 -12.61
CA THR A 351 -58.59 13.38 -12.39
C THR A 351 -59.14 12.07 -11.84
N VAL A 352 -59.62 12.07 -10.62
CA VAL A 352 -60.29 10.90 -10.02
C VAL A 352 -61.79 11.11 -10.05
N THR A 353 -62.49 10.22 -10.69
CA THR A 353 -63.94 10.24 -10.76
C THR A 353 -64.61 9.56 -9.56
N ALA A 354 -65.85 9.94 -9.22
CA ALA A 354 -66.57 9.31 -8.12
C ALA A 354 -66.77 7.79 -8.33
N ALA A 355 -66.90 7.32 -9.57
CA ALA A 355 -67.02 5.91 -9.89
C ALA A 355 -65.71 5.13 -9.63
N GLU A 356 -64.57 5.76 -9.89
CA GLU A 356 -63.22 5.18 -9.57
C GLU A 356 -63.00 5.12 -8.06
N LEU A 357 -63.43 6.14 -7.31
CA LEU A 357 -63.37 6.11 -5.85
C LEU A 357 -64.18 4.93 -5.27
N ASP A 358 -65.40 4.74 -5.78
CA ASP A 358 -66.26 3.64 -5.33
C ASP A 358 -65.72 2.25 -5.72
N SER A 359 -65.13 2.12 -6.93
CA SER A 359 -64.52 0.86 -7.38
C SER A 359 -63.23 0.51 -6.60
N ASN A 360 -62.53 1.50 -6.06
CA ASN A 360 -61.28 1.31 -5.32
C ASN A 360 -61.43 1.57 -3.82
N LYS A 361 -62.63 1.40 -3.27
CA LYS A 361 -62.96 1.70 -1.87
C LYS A 361 -62.01 1.05 -0.87
N SER A 362 -61.62 -0.21 -1.08
CA SER A 362 -60.68 -0.91 -0.23
C SER A 362 -59.27 -0.29 -0.20
N THR A 363 -58.85 0.28 -1.33
CA THR A 363 -57.55 1.02 -1.40
C THR A 363 -57.65 2.32 -0.65
N ILE A 364 -58.77 3.06 -0.84
CA ILE A 364 -58.98 4.35 -0.22
C ILE A 364 -59.09 4.25 1.31
N GLU A 365 -59.80 3.21 1.80
CA GLU A 365 -59.92 2.93 3.23
C GLU A 365 -58.57 2.60 3.90
N ASN A 366 -57.59 2.13 3.12
CA ASN A 366 -56.20 1.84 3.59
C ASN A 366 -55.23 2.99 3.36
N VAL A 367 -55.63 4.09 2.71
CA VAL A 367 -54.77 5.26 2.53
C VAL A 367 -54.58 5.94 3.88
N ARG A 368 -53.33 6.01 4.28
CA ARG A 368 -52.95 6.74 5.50
C ARG A 368 -53.08 8.24 5.28
N LEU A 369 -53.88 8.89 6.11
CA LEU A 369 -53.99 10.38 6.10
C LEU A 369 -52.75 11.06 6.60
N TRP A 370 -52.01 10.39 7.47
CA TRP A 370 -50.75 10.87 8.03
C TRP A 370 -49.68 9.77 7.98
N ASP A 371 -48.49 10.15 7.56
CA ASP A 371 -47.35 9.25 7.66
C ASP A 371 -46.79 9.35 9.10
N PRO A 372 -46.67 8.22 9.83
CA PRO A 372 -46.11 8.23 11.17
C PRO A 372 -44.61 8.52 11.25
N ASP A 373 -43.91 8.58 10.10
CA ASP A 373 -42.50 8.95 10.07
C ASP A 373 -42.33 10.45 10.41
N PRO A 374 -41.64 10.79 11.52
CA PRO A 374 -41.44 12.17 11.95
C PRO A 374 -40.76 13.05 10.88
N ASN A 375 -39.85 12.46 10.09
CA ASN A 375 -39.12 13.21 9.06
C ASN A 375 -40.03 13.60 7.88
N ILE A 376 -40.95 12.71 7.48
CA ILE A 376 -41.93 13.00 6.41
C ILE A 376 -42.97 14.00 6.89
N LEU A 377 -43.40 13.85 8.15
CA LEU A 377 -44.34 14.78 8.80
C LEU A 377 -43.77 16.19 8.89
N GLU A 378 -42.53 16.34 9.32
CA GLU A 378 -41.81 17.62 9.42
C GLU A 378 -41.61 18.25 8.03
N GLN A 379 -41.20 17.48 7.01
CA GLN A 379 -41.07 17.96 5.64
C GLN A 379 -42.40 18.40 5.05
N THR A 380 -43.48 17.71 5.34
CA THR A 380 -44.82 18.06 4.85
C THR A 380 -45.30 19.33 5.54
N TYR A 381 -45.09 19.45 6.85
CA TYR A 381 -45.48 20.63 7.63
C TYR A 381 -44.70 21.89 7.21
N ASN A 382 -43.40 21.75 6.90
CA ASN A 382 -42.57 22.86 6.44
C ASN A 382 -42.86 23.30 5.00
N ARG A 383 -43.66 22.52 4.24
CA ARG A 383 -44.09 22.88 2.86
C ARG A 383 -45.47 23.53 2.80
N LEU A 384 -46.26 23.48 3.87
CA LEU A 384 -47.53 24.14 4.04
C LEU A 384 -47.34 25.58 4.55
#